data_241a1c50a80985070939a654d7e79bbf
#
_entry.id   241a1c50a80985070939a654d7e79bbf
#
_cell.length_a   1.000
_cell.length_b   1.000
_cell.length_c   1.000
_cell.angle_alpha   90.00
_cell.angle_beta   90.00
_cell.angle_gamma   90.00
#
_symmetry.space_group_name_H-M   'P 1'
#
loop_
_entity.id
_entity.type
_entity.pdbx_description
1 polymer ?
#
loop_
_entity_poly.entity_id
_entity_poly.type
_entity_poly.pdbx_seq_one_letter_code
_entity_poly.pdbx_strand_id
1 'polypeptide(L)'
;MITQEMIEKRNEYLVVLNDATGIPMDDIMGKKRNDDISMARQLLMWALYELYGYTTIDIGKLIHRHHTTVTYAVKSVNTGHLPERMERAKQSIITHYKSKTCSK
;
A
#
# COMPACT_ATOMS: atom_id res chain seq x y z
N MET A 1 8.22 -14.08 8.26
CA MET A 1 9.61 -13.83 7.78
C MET A 1 9.57 -13.04 6.48
N ILE A 2 10.43 -12.04 6.35
CA ILE A 2 10.46 -11.20 5.15
C ILE A 2 11.29 -11.88 4.08
N THR A 3 10.71 -12.01 2.89
CA THR A 3 11.39 -12.62 1.76
C THR A 3 11.74 -11.55 0.74
N GLN A 4 12.64 -11.88 -0.17
CA GLN A 4 12.99 -10.97 -1.26
C GLN A 4 11.77 -10.66 -2.12
N GLU A 5 10.91 -11.66 -2.34
CA GLU A 5 9.69 -11.44 -3.13
C GLU A 5 8.79 -10.41 -2.47
N MET A 6 8.66 -10.45 -1.14
CA MET A 6 7.83 -9.48 -0.43
C MET A 6 8.39 -8.06 -0.56
N ILE A 7 9.71 -7.92 -0.49
CA ILE A 7 10.35 -6.63 -0.68
C ILE A 7 10.10 -6.12 -2.09
N GLU A 8 10.20 -6.98 -3.08
CA GLU A 8 9.96 -6.59 -4.46
C GLU A 8 8.51 -6.16 -4.69
N LYS A 9 7.56 -6.87 -4.05
CA LYS A 9 6.16 -6.48 -4.16
C LYS A 9 5.90 -5.13 -3.51
N ARG A 10 6.48 -4.89 -2.34
CA ARG A 10 6.38 -3.57 -1.71
C ARG A 10 6.88 -2.49 -2.64
N ASN A 11 8.06 -2.70 -3.23
CA ASN A 11 8.64 -1.70 -4.11
C ASN A 11 7.81 -1.50 -5.37
N GLU A 12 7.26 -2.57 -5.90
CA GLU A 12 6.40 -2.50 -7.08
C GLU A 12 5.18 -1.61 -6.82
N TYR A 13 4.53 -1.78 -5.69
CA TYR A 13 3.33 -0.99 -5.40
C TYR A 13 3.66 0.42 -4.93
N LEU A 14 4.87 0.64 -4.43
CA LEU A 14 5.36 2.01 -4.22
C LEU A 14 5.41 2.76 -5.56
N VAL A 15 5.89 2.11 -6.61
CA VAL A 15 5.92 2.72 -7.93
C VAL A 15 4.51 3.01 -8.44
N VAL A 16 3.59 2.06 -8.27
CA VAL A 16 2.20 2.27 -8.67
C VAL A 16 1.60 3.48 -7.96
N LEU A 17 1.82 3.58 -6.66
CA LEU A 17 1.31 4.71 -5.89
C LEU A 17 1.96 6.03 -6.28
N ASN A 18 3.27 6.00 -6.52
CA ASN A 18 3.97 7.20 -6.98
C ASN A 18 3.37 7.69 -8.29
N ASP A 19 3.14 6.79 -9.25
CA ASP A 19 2.56 7.14 -10.54
C ASP A 19 1.14 7.69 -10.39
N ALA A 20 0.36 7.09 -9.49
CA ALA A 20 -1.05 7.47 -9.35
C ALA A 20 -1.25 8.76 -8.57
N THR A 21 -0.37 9.04 -7.60
CA THR A 21 -0.57 10.18 -6.70
C THR A 21 0.46 11.28 -6.86
N GLY A 22 1.59 10.99 -7.48
CA GLY A 22 2.69 11.94 -7.56
C GLY A 22 3.48 12.07 -6.28
N ILE A 23 3.17 11.29 -5.25
CA ILE A 23 3.88 11.36 -3.97
C ILE A 23 5.18 10.56 -4.09
N PRO A 24 6.32 11.17 -3.71
CA PRO A 24 7.59 10.44 -3.77
C PRO A 24 7.57 9.18 -2.92
N MET A 25 8.21 8.13 -3.43
CA MET A 25 8.26 6.86 -2.72
C MET A 25 8.94 7.01 -1.36
N ASP A 26 9.96 7.86 -1.27
CA ASP A 26 10.63 8.10 0.00
C ASP A 26 9.69 8.71 1.04
N ASP A 27 8.75 9.55 0.59
CA ASP A 27 7.78 10.15 1.51
C ASP A 27 6.79 9.09 2.00
N ILE A 28 6.35 8.20 1.11
CA ILE A 28 5.43 7.14 1.51
C ILE A 28 6.08 6.24 2.56
N MET A 29 7.35 5.91 2.36
CA MET A 29 8.09 5.05 3.30
C MET A 29 8.61 5.81 4.51
N GLY A 30 8.63 7.14 4.45
CA GLY A 30 9.21 7.95 5.50
C GLY A 30 8.26 8.23 6.64
N LYS A 31 8.56 9.29 7.40
CA LYS A 31 7.83 9.60 8.63
C LYS A 31 6.93 10.82 8.49
N LYS A 32 6.79 11.36 7.30
CA LYS A 32 5.90 12.50 7.10
C LYS A 32 4.46 12.13 7.42
N ARG A 33 3.71 13.10 7.93
CA ARG A 33 2.34 12.86 8.39
C ARG A 33 1.31 13.67 7.64
N ASN A 34 1.65 14.17 6.48
CA ASN A 34 0.68 14.81 5.61
C ASN A 34 -0.45 13.82 5.31
N ASP A 35 -1.69 14.30 5.23
CA ASP A 35 -2.84 13.44 5.03
C ASP A 35 -2.72 12.58 3.77
N ASP A 36 -2.30 13.18 2.67
CA ASP A 36 -2.17 12.45 1.40
C ASP A 36 -1.10 11.36 1.52
N ILE A 37 0.01 11.69 2.16
CA ILE A 37 1.10 10.74 2.35
C ILE A 37 0.66 9.60 3.25
N SER A 38 -0.06 9.93 4.32
CA SER A 38 -0.56 8.91 5.24
C SER A 38 -1.55 7.97 4.54
N MET A 39 -2.43 8.53 3.71
CA MET A 39 -3.38 7.69 2.98
C MET A 39 -2.69 6.82 1.94
N ALA A 40 -1.68 7.36 1.26
CA ALA A 40 -0.91 6.55 0.31
C ALA A 40 -0.22 5.38 1.02
N ARG A 41 0.33 5.65 2.20
CA ARG A 41 0.96 4.59 3.01
C ARG A 41 -0.07 3.54 3.41
N GLN A 42 -1.26 3.97 3.80
CA GLN A 42 -2.33 3.05 4.16
C GLN A 42 -2.74 2.18 2.96
N LEU A 43 -2.79 2.77 1.77
CA LEU A 43 -3.11 2.02 0.56
C LEU A 43 -2.06 0.96 0.27
N LEU A 44 -0.79 1.28 0.51
CA LEU A 44 0.28 0.31 0.33
C LEU A 44 0.11 -0.87 1.27
N MET A 45 -0.16 -0.59 2.54
CA MET A 45 -0.37 -1.64 3.53
C MET A 45 -1.61 -2.47 3.17
N TRP A 46 -2.68 -1.81 2.75
CA TRP A 46 -3.89 -2.47 2.33
C TRP A 46 -3.64 -3.42 1.17
N ALA A 47 -2.88 -2.97 0.16
CA ALA A 47 -2.60 -3.78 -1.01
C ALA A 47 -1.83 -5.05 -0.64
N LEU A 48 -0.82 -4.91 0.20
CA LEU A 48 -0.03 -6.08 0.60
C LEU A 48 -0.85 -7.07 1.42
N TYR A 49 -1.80 -6.57 2.19
CA TYR A 49 -2.65 -7.41 3.01
C TYR A 49 -3.77 -8.07 2.19
N GLU A 50 -4.53 -7.26 1.44
CA GLU A 50 -5.72 -7.75 0.77
C GLU A 50 -5.42 -8.52 -0.51
N LEU A 51 -4.42 -8.07 -1.25
CA LEU A 51 -4.14 -8.67 -2.56
C LEU A 51 -3.16 -9.82 -2.47
N TYR A 52 -2.25 -9.77 -1.53
CA TYR A 52 -1.20 -10.78 -1.42
C TYR A 52 -1.29 -11.64 -0.17
N GLY A 53 -2.14 -11.25 0.78
CA GLY A 53 -2.35 -12.07 1.98
C GLY A 53 -1.18 -12.08 2.96
N TYR A 54 -0.29 -11.10 2.89
CA TYR A 54 0.81 -11.03 3.84
C TYR A 54 0.28 -10.68 5.22
N THR A 55 0.95 -11.16 6.26
CA THR A 55 0.50 -10.90 7.63
C THR A 55 0.77 -9.45 8.02
N THR A 56 0.00 -8.96 9.01
CA THR A 56 0.23 -7.60 9.50
C THR A 56 1.62 -7.43 10.09
N ILE A 57 2.15 -8.48 10.71
CA ILE A 57 3.49 -8.42 11.28
C ILE A 57 4.53 -8.26 10.17
N ASP A 58 4.42 -9.04 9.12
CA ASP A 58 5.38 -8.94 8.01
C ASP A 58 5.26 -7.60 7.29
N ILE A 59 4.03 -7.13 7.07
CA ILE A 59 3.82 -5.83 6.44
C ILE A 59 4.40 -4.72 7.30
N GLY A 60 4.22 -4.82 8.62
CA GLY A 60 4.80 -3.85 9.54
C GLY A 60 6.31 -3.77 9.38
N LYS A 61 6.96 -4.91 9.24
CA LYS A 61 8.41 -4.93 9.03
C LYS A 61 8.79 -4.33 7.68
N LEU A 62 8.01 -4.61 6.64
CA LEU A 62 8.28 -4.07 5.30
C LEU A 62 8.17 -2.56 5.26
N ILE A 63 7.24 -1.98 6.01
CA ILE A 63 6.92 -0.55 5.98
C ILE A 63 7.58 0.19 7.15
N HIS A 64 8.20 -0.54 8.05
CA HIS A 64 8.81 0.01 9.27
C HIS A 64 7.76 0.64 10.18
N ARG A 65 6.67 -0.08 10.38
CA ARG A 65 5.58 0.34 11.28
C ARG A 65 5.18 -0.83 12.16
N HIS A 66 4.56 -0.51 13.29
CA HIS A 66 4.04 -1.54 14.19
C HIS A 66 2.86 -2.25 13.51
N HIS A 67 2.69 -3.55 13.82
CA HIS A 67 1.63 -4.32 13.16
C HIS A 67 0.23 -3.79 13.45
N THR A 68 0.02 -3.14 14.59
CA THR A 68 -1.28 -2.54 14.88
C THR A 68 -1.59 -1.38 13.95
N THR A 69 -0.55 -0.65 13.51
CA THR A 69 -0.73 0.40 12.52
C THR A 69 -1.21 -0.20 11.19
N VAL A 70 -0.67 -1.36 10.82
CA VAL A 70 -1.10 -2.03 9.59
C VAL A 70 -2.57 -2.44 9.71
N THR A 71 -2.95 -3.03 10.84
CA THR A 71 -4.34 -3.43 11.07
C THR A 71 -5.28 -2.23 10.95
N TYR A 72 -4.91 -1.12 11.56
CA TYR A 72 -5.70 0.10 11.48
C TYR A 72 -5.81 0.61 10.04
N ALA A 73 -4.69 0.58 9.32
CA ALA A 73 -4.66 1.07 7.95
C ALA A 73 -5.58 0.25 7.04
N VAL A 74 -5.52 -1.07 7.16
CA VAL A 74 -6.38 -1.95 6.36
C VAL A 74 -7.84 -1.68 6.64
N LYS A 75 -8.18 -1.58 7.93
CA LYS A 75 -9.55 -1.31 8.33
C LYS A 75 -10.01 0.06 7.83
N SER A 76 -9.14 1.06 7.92
CA SER A 76 -9.47 2.41 7.49
C SER A 76 -9.78 2.47 6.00
N VAL A 77 -8.97 1.79 5.18
CA VAL A 77 -9.20 1.75 3.74
C VAL A 77 -10.51 1.03 3.41
N ASN A 78 -10.79 -0.06 4.12
CA ASN A 78 -11.97 -0.86 3.83
C ASN A 78 -13.27 -0.19 4.25
N THR A 79 -13.26 0.63 5.30
CA THR A 79 -14.49 1.19 5.86
C THR A 79 -14.61 2.69 5.69
N GLY A 80 -13.52 3.39 5.39
CA GLY A 80 -13.53 4.84 5.27
C GLY A 80 -13.87 5.32 3.88
N HIS A 81 -14.18 6.61 3.80
CA HIS A 81 -14.36 7.27 2.51
C HIS A 81 -13.04 7.91 2.12
N LEU A 82 -12.52 7.50 0.98
CA LEU A 82 -11.27 8.06 0.47
C LEU A 82 -11.60 9.27 -0.41
N PRO A 83 -10.77 10.32 -0.38
CA PRO A 83 -10.88 11.38 -1.38
C PRO A 83 -10.74 10.78 -2.77
N GLU A 84 -11.29 11.49 -3.76
CA GLU A 84 -11.30 10.98 -5.13
C GLU A 84 -9.90 10.60 -5.61
N ARG A 85 -8.91 11.40 -5.27
CA ARG A 85 -7.51 11.12 -5.62
C ARG A 85 -7.06 9.76 -5.11
N MET A 86 -7.41 9.47 -3.87
CA MET A 86 -7.00 8.22 -3.23
C MET A 86 -7.83 7.05 -3.75
N GLU A 87 -9.10 7.28 -4.09
CA GLU A 87 -9.90 6.25 -4.74
C GLU A 87 -9.30 5.87 -6.08
N ARG A 88 -8.83 6.85 -6.84
CA ARG A 88 -8.17 6.57 -8.11
C ARG A 88 -6.89 5.77 -7.90
N ALA A 89 -6.13 6.13 -6.87
CA ALA A 89 -4.92 5.39 -6.54
C ALA A 89 -5.23 3.95 -6.18
N LYS A 90 -6.29 3.75 -5.39
CA LYS A 90 -6.74 2.41 -5.03
C LYS A 90 -7.11 1.61 -6.27
N GLN A 91 -7.85 2.23 -7.20
CA GLN A 91 -8.21 1.55 -8.44
C GLN A 91 -6.99 1.24 -9.30
N SER A 92 -5.99 2.12 -9.31
CA SER A 92 -4.74 1.85 -10.02
C SER A 92 -4.05 0.61 -9.45
N ILE A 93 -4.06 0.48 -8.12
CA ILE A 93 -3.49 -0.69 -7.46
C ILE A 93 -4.25 -1.96 -7.89
N ILE A 94 -5.57 -1.90 -7.85
CA ILE A 94 -6.40 -3.05 -8.20
C ILE A 94 -6.21 -3.43 -9.68
N THR A 95 -6.18 -2.43 -10.55
CA THR A 95 -5.99 -2.64 -11.98
C THR A 95 -4.63 -3.27 -12.25
N HIS A 96 -3.60 -2.78 -11.59
CA HIS A 96 -2.25 -3.32 -11.74
C HIS A 96 -2.22 -4.79 -11.31
N TYR A 97 -2.83 -5.08 -10.17
CA TYR A 97 -2.87 -6.46 -9.67
C TYR A 97 -3.61 -7.37 -10.63
N LYS A 98 -4.76 -6.95 -11.12
CA LYS A 98 -5.54 -7.76 -12.07
C LYS A 98 -4.80 -7.98 -13.36
N SER A 99 -4.09 -6.96 -13.84
CA SER A 99 -3.31 -7.08 -15.06
C SER A 99 -2.25 -8.17 -14.93
N LYS A 100 -1.65 -8.29 -13.77
CA LYS A 100 -0.62 -9.31 -13.53
C LYS A 100 -1.24 -10.70 -13.38
N THR A 101 -2.36 -10.79 -12.67
CA THR A 101 -2.94 -12.10 -12.37
C THR A 101 -3.78 -12.64 -13.51
N CYS A 102 -4.24 -11.78 -14.41
CA CYS A 102 -5.05 -12.18 -15.55
C CYS A 102 -4.22 -12.41 -16.81
N SER A 103 -2.90 -12.31 -16.71
CA SER A 103 -2.07 -12.48 -17.89
C SER A 103 -2.09 -13.96 -18.31
N LYS A 104 -2.01 -14.15 -19.58
CA LYS A 104 -2.04 -15.48 -20.17
C LYS A 104 -0.81 -15.71 -20.98
#